data_047f348ccef2ec365de2f744d47f2432
#
_entry.id   047f348ccef2ec365de2f744d47f2432
#
_cell.length_a   1.000
_cell.length_b   1.000
_cell.length_c   1.000
_cell.angle_alpha   90.00
_cell.angle_beta   90.00
_cell.angle_gamma   90.00
#
_symmetry.space_group_name_H-M   'P 1'
#
loop_
_entity.id
_entity.type
_entity.pdbx_description
1 polymer ?
#
loop_
_entity_poly.entity_id
_entity_poly.type
_entity_poly.pdbx_seq_one_letter_code
_entity_poly.pdbx_strand_id
1 'polypeptide(L)'
;KGLVGSEMCIRDRNTDDKRAKMMGRDNVDPVHNAPIIDLFNKYVYPPHWVMDKIDLVLVDFQITGSRYPTYLATMSKLFESASEFDVPVLILDRPNPLRGDIIDGPIPRTGYQSFEAYHLLPIRHGLTLGEVSLMINEMGWTKDSKRIKLSIIPVANWSRDMWYDETDLPWKTPIPPQINHKSLLFYCGMDLLRGTNLNMGFGTDMPYSIIGAPWLETSFLLEKINELSLPGVAFKALKYRPSGTIYQNRVPR
;
A
#
# COMPACT_ATOMS: atom_id res chain seq x y z
N LYS A 1 -8.51 27.77 7.82
CA LYS A 1 -8.75 27.43 6.40
C LYS A 1 -8.19 26.06 6.17
N GLY A 2 -9.06 25.03 6.12
CA GLY A 2 -8.65 23.66 5.96
C GLY A 2 -8.07 23.42 4.57
N LEU A 3 -6.87 22.88 4.52
CA LEU A 3 -6.37 22.16 3.37
C LEU A 3 -6.83 20.72 3.55
N VAL A 4 -7.73 20.24 2.72
CA VAL A 4 -8.04 18.83 2.65
C VAL A 4 -6.84 18.20 1.95
N GLY A 5 -6.01 17.48 2.73
CA GLY A 5 -5.04 16.59 2.18
C GLY A 5 -5.79 15.55 1.38
N SER A 6 -5.73 15.64 0.06
CA SER A 6 -6.37 14.66 -0.78
C SER A 6 -5.69 13.34 -0.63
N GLU A 7 -6.47 12.35 -0.86
CA GLU A 7 -6.12 10.98 -1.12
C GLU A 7 -4.73 10.87 -1.76
N MET A 8 -3.78 10.50 -0.96
CA MET A 8 -2.38 10.37 -1.29
C MET A 8 -2.15 9.14 -2.18
N CYS A 9 -3.14 8.75 -2.94
CA CYS A 9 -3.05 7.60 -3.77
C CYS A 9 -3.90 7.62 -5.00
N ILE A 10 -3.49 8.45 -5.90
CA ILE A 10 -3.75 8.15 -7.29
C ILE A 10 -2.44 7.74 -7.91
N ARG A 11 -1.96 6.56 -7.55
CA ARG A 11 -0.99 5.81 -8.34
C ARG A 11 -1.71 5.07 -9.45
N ASP A 12 -2.85 5.56 -9.86
CA ASP A 12 -3.57 4.94 -10.95
C ASP A 12 -3.20 5.59 -12.28
N ARG A 13 -2.34 4.90 -13.03
CA ARG A 13 -2.15 5.17 -14.45
C ARG A 13 -3.36 4.71 -15.28
N ASN A 14 -4.39 4.17 -14.67
CA ASN A 14 -5.64 3.85 -15.34
C ASN A 14 -6.49 5.11 -15.45
N THR A 15 -6.42 5.71 -16.62
CA THR A 15 -7.11 6.93 -17.06
C THR A 15 -8.65 6.84 -17.08
N ASP A 16 -9.23 5.76 -16.57
CA ASP A 16 -10.67 5.52 -16.60
C ASP A 16 -11.40 5.86 -15.30
N ASP A 17 -10.68 6.18 -14.22
CA ASP A 17 -11.31 6.67 -13.02
C ASP A 17 -11.83 8.11 -13.26
N LYS A 18 -13.17 8.25 -13.16
CA LYS A 18 -13.83 9.56 -13.28
C LYS A 18 -13.28 10.57 -12.28
N ARG A 19 -12.82 10.14 -11.10
CA ARG A 19 -12.16 10.99 -10.10
C ARG A 19 -10.80 11.51 -10.57
N ALA A 20 -9.96 10.66 -11.15
CA ALA A 20 -8.68 11.08 -11.71
C ALA A 20 -8.85 12.09 -12.85
N LYS A 21 -9.91 11.93 -13.66
CA LYS A 21 -10.29 12.90 -14.69
C LYS A 21 -10.84 14.22 -14.13
N MET A 22 -11.55 14.18 -13.00
CA MET A 22 -12.03 15.39 -12.32
C MET A 22 -10.90 16.15 -11.62
N MET A 23 -9.88 15.46 -11.10
CA MET A 23 -8.70 16.07 -10.48
C MET A 23 -7.69 16.66 -11.48
N GLY A 24 -7.87 16.40 -12.78
CA GLY A 24 -6.82 16.55 -13.80
C GLY A 24 -6.58 17.94 -14.35
N ARG A 25 -7.32 18.98 -14.05
CA ARG A 25 -7.09 20.30 -14.64
C ARG A 25 -6.70 21.41 -13.67
N ASP A 26 -7.24 21.44 -12.46
CA ASP A 26 -7.01 22.56 -11.57
C ASP A 26 -6.42 22.23 -10.21
N ASN A 27 -6.09 20.94 -9.92
CA ASN A 27 -5.56 20.49 -8.63
C ASN A 27 -6.34 21.03 -7.41
N VAL A 28 -7.66 21.11 -7.53
CA VAL A 28 -8.54 21.63 -6.49
C VAL A 28 -9.67 20.65 -6.23
N ASP A 29 -9.95 20.38 -4.96
CA ASP A 29 -11.11 19.60 -4.56
C ASP A 29 -12.40 20.35 -4.91
N PRO A 30 -13.30 19.77 -5.73
CA PRO A 30 -14.50 20.46 -6.20
C PRO A 30 -15.53 20.71 -5.09
N VAL A 31 -15.46 20.00 -3.97
CA VAL A 31 -16.40 20.13 -2.85
C VAL A 31 -15.97 21.26 -1.90
N HIS A 32 -14.69 21.30 -1.55
CA HIS A 32 -14.18 22.21 -0.53
C HIS A 32 -13.36 23.37 -1.11
N ASN A 33 -13.15 23.37 -2.43
CA ASN A 33 -12.31 24.36 -3.12
C ASN A 33 -10.89 24.46 -2.49
N ALA A 34 -10.38 23.33 -2.01
CA ALA A 34 -9.07 23.22 -1.40
C ALA A 34 -8.04 22.70 -2.40
N PRO A 35 -6.79 23.19 -2.37
CA PRO A 35 -5.75 22.69 -3.28
C PRO A 35 -5.42 21.22 -2.99
N ILE A 36 -5.31 20.42 -4.04
CA ILE A 36 -4.86 19.04 -4.00
C ILE A 36 -3.37 19.01 -4.28
N ILE A 37 -2.60 18.38 -3.39
CA ILE A 37 -1.14 18.25 -3.52
C ILE A 37 -0.79 16.79 -3.80
N ASP A 38 -0.24 16.55 -4.99
CA ASP A 38 0.23 15.22 -5.38
C ASP A 38 1.62 14.96 -4.79
N LEU A 39 1.64 14.18 -3.69
CA LEU A 39 2.88 13.77 -3.01
C LEU A 39 3.54 12.55 -3.65
N PHE A 40 2.97 12.03 -4.71
CA PHE A 40 3.51 10.84 -5.36
C PHE A 40 4.29 11.15 -6.65
N ASN A 41 3.65 11.89 -7.57
CA ASN A 41 4.27 12.17 -8.87
C ASN A 41 5.03 13.50 -8.88
N LYS A 42 4.58 14.48 -8.12
CA LYS A 42 5.09 15.85 -8.20
C LYS A 42 6.02 16.22 -7.04
N TYR A 43 5.68 15.79 -5.85
CA TYR A 43 6.41 16.15 -4.65
C TYR A 43 6.73 14.92 -3.81
N VAL A 44 7.98 14.80 -3.37
CA VAL A 44 8.38 13.76 -2.39
C VAL A 44 8.01 14.19 -0.97
N TYR A 45 8.05 15.51 -0.72
CA TYR A 45 7.69 16.15 0.54
C TYR A 45 6.53 17.12 0.32
N PRO A 46 5.64 17.33 1.30
CA PRO A 46 4.73 18.46 1.24
C PRO A 46 5.51 19.76 1.01
N PRO A 47 5.09 20.61 0.03
CA PRO A 47 5.79 21.87 -0.23
C PRO A 47 5.75 22.81 0.98
N HIS A 48 6.82 23.58 1.20
CA HIS A 48 6.92 24.55 2.30
C HIS A 48 5.73 25.51 2.36
N TRP A 49 5.32 26.03 1.20
CA TRP A 49 4.17 26.95 1.12
C TRP A 49 2.82 26.33 1.54
N VAL A 50 2.74 24.99 1.60
CA VAL A 50 1.59 24.27 2.17
C VAL A 50 1.76 24.18 3.67
N MET A 51 2.93 23.73 4.14
CA MET A 51 3.20 23.53 5.55
C MET A 51 3.10 24.82 6.36
N ASP A 52 3.50 25.96 5.79
CA ASP A 52 3.37 27.29 6.40
C ASP A 52 1.89 27.73 6.64
N LYS A 53 0.92 27.05 6.04
CA LYS A 53 -0.50 27.46 6.05
C LYS A 53 -1.41 26.52 6.82
N ILE A 54 -0.87 25.44 7.34
CA ILE A 54 -1.66 24.42 8.05
C ILE A 54 -1.27 24.36 9.53
N ASP A 55 -2.26 24.12 10.36
CA ASP A 55 -2.11 24.03 11.81
C ASP A 55 -2.12 22.57 12.29
N LEU A 56 -2.57 21.65 11.44
CA LEU A 56 -2.70 20.23 11.74
C LEU A 56 -2.66 19.40 10.44
N VAL A 57 -1.90 18.33 10.46
CA VAL A 57 -1.98 17.27 9.43
C VAL A 57 -2.88 16.16 9.93
N LEU A 58 -3.94 15.84 9.17
CA LEU A 58 -4.79 14.69 9.41
C LEU A 58 -4.41 13.57 8.42
N VAL A 59 -4.09 12.39 8.93
CA VAL A 59 -3.76 11.21 8.13
C VAL A 59 -4.89 10.20 8.23
N ASP A 60 -5.54 9.93 7.09
CA ASP A 60 -6.64 8.97 6.97
C ASP A 60 -6.50 8.16 5.68
N PHE A 61 -5.85 7.02 5.74
CA PHE A 61 -5.78 6.07 4.63
C PHE A 61 -5.70 4.61 5.11
N GLN A 62 -6.13 3.68 4.27
CA GLN A 62 -6.06 2.26 4.53
C GLN A 62 -4.70 1.72 4.10
N ILE A 63 -3.98 1.06 5.02
CA ILE A 63 -2.79 0.27 4.68
C ILE A 63 -3.17 -1.13 4.21
N THR A 64 -2.24 -1.82 3.56
CA THR A 64 -2.45 -3.19 3.07
C THR A 64 -2.04 -4.27 4.08
N GLY A 65 -1.39 -3.90 5.17
CA GLY A 65 -0.75 -4.85 6.09
C GLY A 65 0.60 -5.39 5.59
N SER A 66 0.97 -5.03 4.35
CA SER A 66 2.30 -5.28 3.78
C SER A 66 3.12 -4.00 3.72
N ARG A 67 4.45 -4.13 3.82
CA ARG A 67 5.37 -2.98 3.70
C ARG A 67 5.55 -2.48 2.27
N TYR A 68 5.23 -3.27 1.24
CA TYR A 68 5.52 -2.93 -0.16
C TYR A 68 4.89 -1.64 -0.67
N PRO A 69 3.63 -1.29 -0.31
CA PRO A 69 3.10 -0.01 -0.74
C PRO A 69 3.91 1.15 -0.17
N THR A 70 4.20 2.12 -1.01
CA THR A 70 5.05 3.27 -0.67
C THR A 70 4.43 4.25 0.32
N TYR A 71 3.24 3.95 0.84
CA TYR A 71 2.53 4.80 1.81
C TYR A 71 3.32 5.09 3.07
N LEU A 72 4.02 4.07 3.61
CA LEU A 72 4.82 4.25 4.82
C LEU A 72 6.01 5.16 4.55
N ALA A 73 6.62 5.08 3.37
CA ALA A 73 7.68 5.99 2.97
C ALA A 73 7.15 7.43 2.83
N THR A 74 6.01 7.61 2.16
CA THR A 74 5.39 8.93 2.00
C THR A 74 4.96 9.52 3.34
N MET A 75 4.41 8.69 4.24
CA MET A 75 4.07 9.12 5.60
C MET A 75 5.31 9.60 6.36
N SER A 76 6.45 8.92 6.22
CA SER A 76 7.70 9.38 6.83
C SER A 76 8.16 10.71 6.26
N LYS A 77 8.01 10.93 4.96
CA LYS A 77 8.30 12.23 4.35
C LYS A 77 7.36 13.33 4.82
N LEU A 78 6.12 13.01 5.07
CA LEU A 78 5.18 13.90 5.72
C LEU A 78 5.59 14.23 7.15
N PHE A 79 6.03 13.23 7.93
CA PHE A 79 6.51 13.42 9.30
C PHE A 79 7.77 14.30 9.35
N GLU A 80 8.70 14.10 8.41
CA GLU A 80 9.89 14.95 8.28
C GLU A 80 9.51 16.41 8.04
N SER A 81 8.57 16.68 7.11
CA SER A 81 8.06 18.04 6.89
C SER A 81 7.31 18.58 8.12
N ALA A 82 6.46 17.78 8.74
CA ALA A 82 5.73 18.19 9.94
C ALA A 82 6.68 18.55 11.09
N SER A 83 7.78 17.83 11.24
CA SER A 83 8.83 18.14 12.22
C SER A 83 9.57 19.44 11.91
N GLU A 84 9.83 19.73 10.62
CA GLU A 84 10.52 20.95 10.21
C GLU A 84 9.69 22.21 10.52
N PHE A 85 8.36 22.12 10.32
CA PHE A 85 7.42 23.23 10.50
C PHE A 85 6.70 23.24 11.86
N ASP A 86 7.06 22.32 12.75
CA ASP A 86 6.41 22.13 14.07
C ASP A 86 4.89 21.91 13.99
N VAL A 87 4.42 21.34 12.89
CA VAL A 87 3.00 21.05 12.65
C VAL A 87 2.64 19.70 13.29
N PRO A 88 1.62 19.64 14.16
CA PRO A 88 1.18 18.38 14.75
C PRO A 88 0.52 17.47 13.72
N VAL A 89 0.61 16.16 13.95
CA VAL A 89 0.02 15.13 13.10
C VAL A 89 -0.99 14.31 13.90
N LEU A 90 -2.18 14.13 13.35
CA LEU A 90 -3.23 13.28 13.89
C LEU A 90 -3.49 12.12 12.94
N ILE A 91 -3.32 10.90 13.43
CA ILE A 91 -3.63 9.67 12.69
C ILE A 91 -5.04 9.21 13.04
N LEU A 92 -5.89 9.02 12.04
CA LEU A 92 -7.12 8.24 12.18
C LEU A 92 -6.79 6.79 11.90
N ASP A 93 -6.66 5.99 12.95
CA ASP A 93 -6.18 4.63 12.81
C ASP A 93 -7.20 3.72 12.11
N ARG A 94 -6.68 2.70 11.41
CA ARG A 94 -7.48 1.75 10.65
C ARG A 94 -6.99 0.33 10.89
N PRO A 95 -7.90 -0.67 10.81
CA PRO A 95 -7.54 -2.08 10.97
C PRO A 95 -6.43 -2.50 10.01
N ASN A 96 -5.54 -3.37 10.48
CA ASN A 96 -4.66 -4.09 9.58
C ASN A 96 -5.46 -5.20 8.88
N PRO A 97 -5.59 -5.18 7.53
CA PRO A 97 -6.44 -6.13 6.82
C PRO A 97 -5.89 -7.57 6.81
N LEU A 98 -4.64 -7.76 7.19
CA LEU A 98 -3.98 -9.05 7.27
C LEU A 98 -3.78 -9.54 8.71
N ARG A 99 -4.62 -9.11 9.63
CA ARG A 99 -4.51 -9.37 11.08
C ARG A 99 -3.29 -8.65 11.69
N GLY A 100 -3.32 -8.46 12.99
CA GLY A 100 -2.25 -7.83 13.76
C GLY A 100 -1.40 -8.80 14.58
N ASP A 101 -1.84 -10.05 14.69
CA ASP A 101 -1.19 -11.10 15.48
C ASP A 101 -0.19 -11.94 14.68
N ILE A 102 -0.14 -11.79 13.36
CA ILE A 102 0.77 -12.54 12.47
C ILE A 102 1.79 -11.60 11.85
N ILE A 103 3.05 -11.91 12.10
CA ILE A 103 4.20 -11.22 11.51
C ILE A 103 4.98 -12.23 10.70
N ASP A 104 5.31 -11.91 9.42
CA ASP A 104 5.97 -12.86 8.54
C ASP A 104 6.74 -12.17 7.40
N GLY A 105 7.66 -12.93 6.82
CA GLY A 105 8.49 -12.51 5.69
C GLY A 105 9.76 -11.76 6.10
N PRO A 106 10.74 -11.68 5.19
CA PRO A 106 12.04 -11.11 5.48
C PRO A 106 11.99 -9.60 5.76
N ILE A 107 12.88 -9.16 6.64
CA ILE A 107 13.18 -7.75 6.89
C ILE A 107 14.25 -7.28 5.89
N PRO A 108 14.18 -6.05 5.34
CA PRO A 108 15.21 -5.52 4.48
C PRO A 108 16.55 -5.47 5.21
N ARG A 109 17.64 -5.79 4.51
CA ARG A 109 18.98 -5.55 5.05
C ARG A 109 19.33 -4.07 4.96
N THR A 110 20.06 -3.56 5.94
CA THR A 110 20.62 -2.20 5.89
C THR A 110 21.42 -1.99 4.61
N GLY A 111 21.17 -0.89 3.91
CA GLY A 111 21.79 -0.59 2.63
C GLY A 111 20.98 -1.06 1.40
N TYR A 112 19.92 -1.85 1.61
CA TYR A 112 18.99 -2.27 0.55
C TYR A 112 17.60 -1.64 0.71
N GLN A 113 17.51 -0.52 1.44
CA GLN A 113 16.26 0.20 1.58
C GLN A 113 15.86 0.87 0.25
N SER A 114 14.56 0.88 0.01
CA SER A 114 13.93 1.56 -1.13
C SER A 114 12.62 2.17 -0.66
N PHE A 115 11.88 2.86 -1.52
CA PHE A 115 10.55 3.34 -1.15
C PHE A 115 9.57 2.20 -0.77
N GLU A 116 9.75 1.01 -1.34
CA GLU A 116 8.97 -0.21 -1.04
C GLU A 116 9.51 -0.99 0.16
N ALA A 117 10.68 -0.63 0.64
CA ALA A 117 11.37 -1.21 1.79
C ALA A 117 12.02 -0.11 2.63
N TYR A 118 11.27 0.97 2.89
CA TYR A 118 11.80 2.19 3.51
C TYR A 118 12.20 1.96 4.96
N HIS A 119 11.39 1.21 5.69
CA HIS A 119 11.64 0.84 7.08
C HIS A 119 12.04 -0.62 7.22
N LEU A 120 12.74 -0.93 8.31
CA LEU A 120 13.18 -2.28 8.66
C LEU A 120 12.00 -3.09 9.24
N LEU A 121 10.95 -3.24 8.43
CA LEU A 121 9.77 -4.01 8.75
C LEU A 121 9.75 -5.34 7.98
N PRO A 122 9.20 -6.43 8.55
CA PRO A 122 8.90 -7.63 7.80
C PRO A 122 7.86 -7.35 6.71
N ILE A 123 7.75 -8.24 5.73
CA ILE A 123 6.79 -8.07 4.61
C ILE A 123 5.37 -7.91 5.16
N ARG A 124 4.94 -8.82 6.00
CA ARG A 124 3.69 -8.74 6.77
C ARG A 124 4.04 -8.26 8.17
N HIS A 125 3.76 -7.01 8.48
CA HIS A 125 4.28 -6.37 9.70
C HIS A 125 3.33 -6.45 10.91
N GLY A 126 2.06 -6.83 10.74
CA GLY A 126 1.10 -6.98 11.83
C GLY A 126 0.69 -5.68 12.54
N LEU A 127 1.09 -4.52 12.06
CA LEU A 127 0.80 -3.23 12.70
C LEU A 127 -0.39 -2.54 12.04
N THR A 128 -1.17 -1.78 12.80
CA THR A 128 -2.14 -0.81 12.28
C THR A 128 -1.41 0.43 11.75
N LEU A 129 -2.12 1.34 11.07
CA LEU A 129 -1.55 2.61 10.63
C LEU A 129 -1.03 3.43 11.81
N GLY A 130 -1.80 3.51 12.89
CA GLY A 130 -1.41 4.22 14.11
C GLY A 130 -0.19 3.60 14.77
N GLU A 131 -0.14 2.29 14.89
CA GLU A 131 1.00 1.59 15.49
C GLU A 131 2.29 1.76 14.69
N VAL A 132 2.25 1.65 13.37
CA VAL A 132 3.44 1.87 12.55
C VAL A 132 3.86 3.34 12.57
N SER A 133 2.91 4.28 12.64
CA SER A 133 3.19 5.71 12.81
C SER A 133 3.92 6.00 14.12
N LEU A 134 3.44 5.41 15.20
CA LEU A 134 4.07 5.52 16.51
C LEU A 134 5.49 4.92 16.49
N MET A 135 5.64 3.75 15.88
CA MET A 135 6.94 3.09 15.76
C MET A 135 7.94 3.95 14.98
N ILE A 136 7.52 4.53 13.84
CA ILE A 136 8.36 5.43 13.04
C ILE A 136 8.81 6.64 13.88
N ASN A 137 7.89 7.24 14.65
CA ASN A 137 8.17 8.41 15.47
C ASN A 137 9.10 8.07 16.64
N GLU A 138 8.81 7.01 17.40
CA GLU A 138 9.55 6.65 18.60
C GLU A 138 10.93 6.06 18.30
N MET A 139 11.06 5.30 17.22
CA MET A 139 12.34 4.75 16.78
C MET A 139 13.23 5.79 16.06
N GLY A 140 12.72 6.99 15.83
CA GLY A 140 13.45 8.04 15.12
C GLY A 140 13.76 7.67 13.66
N TRP A 141 12.84 6.98 12.98
CA TRP A 141 13.03 6.55 11.60
C TRP A 141 12.76 7.66 10.57
N THR A 142 12.72 8.88 11.02
CA THR A 142 12.66 10.09 10.20
C THR A 142 14.06 10.68 10.01
N LYS A 143 14.21 11.60 9.06
CA LYS A 143 15.45 12.33 8.85
C LYS A 143 15.88 13.04 10.15
N ASP A 144 17.16 12.93 10.48
CA ASP A 144 17.77 13.51 11.70
C ASP A 144 17.16 12.97 13.01
N SER A 145 16.45 11.84 12.96
CA SER A 145 15.76 11.21 14.11
C SER A 145 14.86 12.15 14.89
N LYS A 146 14.33 13.18 14.22
CA LYS A 146 13.43 14.14 14.86
C LYS A 146 12.05 13.53 15.07
N ARG A 147 11.51 13.76 16.28
CA ARG A 147 10.14 13.37 16.62
C ARG A 147 9.16 14.48 16.28
N ILE A 148 7.95 14.09 15.94
CA ILE A 148 6.82 14.98 15.70
C ILE A 148 5.83 14.96 16.87
N LYS A 149 5.00 15.98 16.95
CA LYS A 149 3.82 15.99 17.83
C LYS A 149 2.76 15.06 17.23
N LEU A 150 2.82 13.77 17.58
CA LEU A 150 1.94 12.73 17.04
C LEU A 150 0.80 12.42 18.00
N SER A 151 -0.42 12.44 17.48
CA SER A 151 -1.61 11.94 18.17
C SER A 151 -2.28 10.85 17.32
N ILE A 152 -2.89 9.87 17.97
CA ILE A 152 -3.55 8.76 17.29
C ILE A 152 -4.95 8.61 17.88
N ILE A 153 -5.96 8.57 17.00
CA ILE A 153 -7.29 8.10 17.35
C ILE A 153 -7.33 6.61 17.02
N PRO A 154 -7.35 5.73 18.02
CA PRO A 154 -7.26 4.30 17.80
C PRO A 154 -8.50 3.77 17.10
N VAL A 155 -8.33 2.68 16.34
CA VAL A 155 -9.45 1.95 15.76
C VAL A 155 -10.30 1.31 16.87
N ALA A 156 -11.62 1.51 16.81
CA ALA A 156 -12.55 0.94 17.77
C ALA A 156 -13.02 -0.46 17.32
N ASN A 157 -13.30 -1.32 18.30
CA ASN A 157 -13.90 -2.66 18.08
C ASN A 157 -13.10 -3.57 17.14
N TRP A 158 -11.78 -3.40 17.08
CA TRP A 158 -10.88 -4.26 16.35
C TRP A 158 -9.94 -4.99 17.31
N SER A 159 -9.74 -6.28 17.08
CA SER A 159 -8.74 -7.09 17.76
C SER A 159 -7.71 -7.63 16.75
N ARG A 160 -6.52 -7.98 17.26
CA ARG A 160 -5.39 -8.38 16.39
C ARG A 160 -5.64 -9.64 15.56
N ASP A 161 -6.50 -10.51 16.01
CA ASP A 161 -6.87 -11.77 15.37
C ASP A 161 -7.99 -11.65 14.32
N MET A 162 -8.56 -10.45 14.15
CA MET A 162 -9.61 -10.19 13.16
C MET A 162 -9.04 -10.05 11.74
N TRP A 163 -9.68 -10.73 10.80
CA TRP A 163 -9.54 -10.44 9.37
C TRP A 163 -10.37 -9.21 8.99
N TYR A 164 -10.06 -8.61 7.83
CA TYR A 164 -10.77 -7.38 7.41
C TYR A 164 -12.27 -7.58 7.20
N ASP A 165 -12.69 -8.73 6.68
CA ASP A 165 -14.10 -9.07 6.46
C ASP A 165 -14.90 -9.29 7.76
N GLU A 166 -14.23 -9.40 8.90
CA GLU A 166 -14.86 -9.47 10.23
C GLU A 166 -15.08 -8.08 10.84
N THR A 167 -14.62 -7.01 10.17
CA THR A 167 -14.73 -5.64 10.68
C THR A 167 -15.99 -4.89 10.24
N ASP A 168 -16.81 -5.48 9.38
CA ASP A 168 -17.97 -4.84 8.71
C ASP A 168 -17.64 -3.55 7.92
N LEU A 169 -16.36 -3.22 7.75
CA LEU A 169 -15.93 -2.04 6.99
C LEU A 169 -15.95 -2.31 5.49
N PRO A 170 -16.45 -1.36 4.69
CA PRO A 170 -16.41 -1.50 3.25
C PRO A 170 -14.97 -1.49 2.72
N TRP A 171 -14.60 -2.53 1.97
CA TRP A 171 -13.26 -2.57 1.38
C TRP A 171 -13.12 -1.55 0.26
N LYS A 172 -12.10 -0.71 0.39
CA LYS A 172 -11.59 0.12 -0.69
C LYS A 172 -10.14 -0.23 -0.90
N THR A 173 -9.79 -0.69 -2.10
CA THR A 173 -8.40 -1.04 -2.39
C THR A 173 -7.49 0.18 -2.25
N PRO A 174 -6.43 0.10 -1.45
CA PRO A 174 -5.50 1.21 -1.28
C PRO A 174 -4.45 1.28 -2.39
N ILE A 175 -4.31 0.26 -3.21
CA ILE A 175 -3.29 0.17 -4.26
C ILE A 175 -3.88 -0.34 -5.57
N PRO A 176 -3.39 0.15 -6.75
CA PRO A 176 -3.63 -0.50 -8.03
C PRO A 176 -2.68 -1.70 -8.24
N PRO A 177 -3.08 -2.71 -9.00
CA PRO A 177 -4.43 -2.90 -9.52
C PRO A 177 -5.43 -3.14 -8.39
N GLN A 178 -6.72 -2.95 -8.67
CA GLN A 178 -7.73 -3.16 -7.63
C GLN A 178 -7.73 -4.61 -7.14
N ILE A 179 -7.23 -4.81 -5.93
CA ILE A 179 -7.19 -6.12 -5.27
C ILE A 179 -8.23 -6.15 -4.14
N ASN A 180 -8.89 -7.27 -4.00
CA ASN A 180 -9.76 -7.49 -2.85
C ASN A 180 -8.93 -7.79 -1.59
N HIS A 181 -9.53 -7.66 -0.42
CA HIS A 181 -8.82 -7.88 0.86
C HIS A 181 -8.24 -9.31 0.98
N LYS A 182 -8.88 -10.32 0.38
CA LYS A 182 -8.38 -11.71 0.39
C LYS A 182 -7.12 -11.89 -0.46
N SER A 183 -7.02 -11.16 -1.58
CA SER A 183 -5.84 -11.19 -2.44
C SER A 183 -4.62 -10.51 -1.82
N LEU A 184 -4.80 -9.70 -0.77
CA LEU A 184 -3.68 -9.09 -0.05
C LEU A 184 -2.74 -10.12 0.57
N LEU A 185 -3.26 -11.27 1.00
CA LEU A 185 -2.42 -12.33 1.55
C LEU A 185 -1.47 -12.87 0.49
N PHE A 186 -1.98 -13.10 -0.73
CA PHE A 186 -1.15 -13.52 -1.87
C PHE A 186 -0.19 -12.40 -2.29
N TYR A 187 -0.61 -11.15 -2.23
CA TYR A 187 0.25 -10.00 -2.53
C TYR A 187 1.55 -10.02 -1.74
N CYS A 188 1.53 -10.36 -0.46
CA CYS A 188 2.73 -10.44 0.37
C CYS A 188 3.79 -11.41 -0.17
N GLY A 189 3.37 -12.56 -0.70
CA GLY A 189 4.28 -13.53 -1.28
C GLY A 189 4.57 -13.29 -2.77
N MET A 190 3.53 -12.99 -3.54
CA MET A 190 3.62 -12.85 -4.99
C MET A 190 4.46 -11.65 -5.42
N ASP A 191 4.46 -10.57 -4.66
CA ASP A 191 5.22 -9.37 -5.00
C ASP A 191 6.75 -9.59 -4.98
N LEU A 192 7.23 -10.65 -4.33
CA LEU A 192 8.62 -11.10 -4.44
C LEU A 192 9.00 -11.51 -5.88
N LEU A 193 8.01 -11.89 -6.69
CA LEU A 193 8.21 -12.27 -8.09
C LEU A 193 8.22 -11.08 -9.05
N ARG A 194 8.01 -9.84 -8.56
CA ARG A 194 7.94 -8.63 -9.39
C ARG A 194 9.20 -8.39 -10.25
N GLY A 195 10.36 -8.81 -9.76
CA GLY A 195 11.63 -8.72 -10.49
C GLY A 195 11.84 -9.80 -11.56
N THR A 196 10.87 -10.70 -11.77
CA THR A 196 10.93 -11.78 -12.74
C THR A 196 10.14 -11.45 -14.01
N ASN A 197 10.23 -12.32 -15.01
CA ASN A 197 9.41 -12.26 -16.22
C ASN A 197 8.09 -13.02 -16.11
N LEU A 198 7.61 -13.28 -14.90
CA LEU A 198 6.27 -13.84 -14.65
C LEU A 198 5.22 -12.73 -14.67
N ASN A 199 4.06 -13.01 -15.25
CA ASN A 199 2.87 -12.18 -15.05
C ASN A 199 2.16 -12.66 -13.78
N MET A 200 1.87 -11.75 -12.87
CA MET A 200 1.19 -12.00 -11.59
C MET A 200 -0.29 -11.62 -11.64
N GLY A 201 -0.95 -11.93 -12.75
CA GLY A 201 -2.36 -11.58 -12.95
C GLY A 201 -2.62 -10.12 -13.31
N PHE A 202 -1.58 -9.33 -13.54
CA PHE A 202 -1.75 -7.96 -14.01
C PHE A 202 -2.42 -7.94 -15.39
N GLY A 203 -3.38 -7.04 -15.57
CA GLY A 203 -4.18 -6.97 -16.78
C GLY A 203 -5.32 -7.97 -16.82
N THR A 204 -5.66 -8.59 -15.68
CA THR A 204 -6.82 -9.44 -15.46
C THR A 204 -7.63 -8.93 -14.26
N ASP A 205 -8.76 -9.55 -13.99
CA ASP A 205 -9.56 -9.35 -12.77
C ASP A 205 -9.03 -10.10 -11.53
N MET A 206 -7.92 -10.84 -11.67
CA MET A 206 -7.32 -11.67 -10.61
C MET A 206 -5.85 -11.29 -10.30
N PRO A 207 -5.54 -10.01 -10.07
CA PRO A 207 -4.17 -9.60 -9.74
C PRO A 207 -3.71 -10.29 -8.45
N TYR A 208 -2.46 -10.74 -8.46
CA TYR A 208 -1.81 -11.51 -7.40
C TYR A 208 -2.44 -12.87 -7.05
N SER A 209 -3.53 -13.25 -7.71
CA SER A 209 -4.18 -14.55 -7.48
C SER A 209 -3.82 -15.59 -8.53
N ILE A 210 -3.18 -15.18 -9.62
CA ILE A 210 -2.67 -16.04 -10.68
C ILE A 210 -1.26 -15.64 -11.07
N ILE A 211 -0.47 -16.63 -11.51
CA ILE A 211 0.85 -16.42 -12.12
C ILE A 211 0.91 -17.13 -13.46
N GLY A 212 1.70 -16.62 -14.37
CA GLY A 212 1.89 -17.30 -15.63
C GLY A 212 2.91 -16.64 -16.55
N ALA A 213 3.38 -17.45 -17.50
CA ALA A 213 4.20 -17.02 -18.62
C ALA A 213 3.96 -17.96 -19.80
N PRO A 214 4.17 -17.54 -21.07
CA PRO A 214 3.96 -18.41 -22.23
C PRO A 214 4.88 -19.62 -22.27
N TRP A 215 6.03 -19.54 -21.60
CA TRP A 215 7.05 -20.57 -21.51
C TRP A 215 6.88 -21.50 -20.29
N LEU A 216 5.92 -21.25 -19.42
CA LEU A 216 5.76 -21.98 -18.17
C LEU A 216 5.17 -23.38 -18.41
N GLU A 217 5.86 -24.40 -17.97
CA GLU A 217 5.39 -25.79 -17.99
C GLU A 217 4.41 -26.04 -16.83
N THR A 218 3.13 -25.75 -17.07
CA THR A 218 2.11 -25.73 -16.02
C THR A 218 1.92 -27.07 -15.32
N SER A 219 1.95 -28.18 -16.04
CA SER A 219 1.78 -29.53 -15.46
C SER A 219 2.93 -29.86 -14.50
N PHE A 220 4.17 -29.60 -14.91
CA PHE A 220 5.34 -29.80 -14.09
C PHE A 220 5.30 -28.91 -12.83
N LEU A 221 4.98 -27.62 -13.00
CA LEU A 221 4.89 -26.70 -11.86
C LEU A 221 3.82 -27.13 -10.86
N LEU A 222 2.63 -27.53 -11.34
CA LEU A 222 1.55 -28.01 -10.46
C LEU A 222 1.93 -29.25 -9.70
N GLU A 223 2.60 -30.22 -10.35
CA GLU A 223 3.10 -31.41 -9.69
C GLU A 223 4.04 -31.02 -8.53
N LYS A 224 5.04 -30.16 -8.81
CA LYS A 224 6.03 -29.76 -7.82
C LYS A 224 5.45 -28.95 -6.66
N ILE A 225 4.49 -28.05 -6.93
CA ILE A 225 3.84 -27.28 -5.88
C ILE A 225 2.93 -28.17 -5.02
N ASN A 226 2.22 -29.12 -5.62
CA ASN A 226 1.36 -30.04 -4.88
C ASN A 226 2.18 -31.02 -3.99
N GLU A 227 3.39 -31.40 -4.40
CA GLU A 227 4.31 -32.17 -3.55
C GLU A 227 4.62 -31.46 -2.22
N LEU A 228 4.61 -30.11 -2.21
CA LEU A 228 4.85 -29.31 -1.00
C LEU A 228 3.72 -29.38 0.02
N SER A 229 2.54 -29.84 -0.37
CA SER A 229 1.37 -29.99 0.51
C SER A 229 1.08 -28.75 1.35
N LEU A 230 1.13 -27.55 0.74
CA LEU A 230 0.97 -26.27 1.43
C LEU A 230 -0.41 -26.17 2.07
N PRO A 231 -0.52 -25.95 3.38
CA PRO A 231 -1.81 -25.88 4.06
C PRO A 231 -2.60 -24.62 3.65
N GLY A 232 -3.92 -24.78 3.46
CA GLY A 232 -4.82 -23.67 3.17
C GLY A 232 -4.76 -23.11 1.75
N VAL A 233 -3.96 -23.71 0.86
CA VAL A 233 -3.81 -23.26 -0.53
C VAL A 233 -4.09 -24.42 -1.49
N ALA A 234 -4.84 -24.14 -2.55
CA ALA A 234 -5.06 -25.07 -3.67
C ALA A 234 -4.69 -24.40 -4.98
N PHE A 235 -3.96 -25.12 -5.83
CA PHE A 235 -3.49 -24.64 -7.14
C PHE A 235 -4.27 -25.31 -8.28
N LYS A 236 -4.59 -24.51 -9.29
CA LYS A 236 -5.29 -24.98 -10.48
C LYS A 236 -4.63 -24.43 -11.75
N ALA A 237 -4.58 -25.23 -12.80
CA ALA A 237 -4.17 -24.78 -14.12
C ALA A 237 -5.21 -23.78 -14.67
N LEU A 238 -4.76 -22.68 -15.22
CA LEU A 238 -5.58 -21.66 -15.84
C LEU A 238 -4.86 -21.11 -17.08
N LYS A 239 -5.58 -20.97 -18.18
CA LYS A 239 -5.11 -20.20 -19.34
C LYS A 239 -5.79 -18.84 -19.34
N TYR A 240 -5.02 -17.78 -19.46
CA TYR A 240 -5.55 -16.41 -19.45
C TYR A 240 -4.81 -15.52 -20.45
N ARG A 241 -5.38 -14.39 -20.78
CA ARG A 241 -4.77 -13.37 -21.64
C ARG A 241 -4.79 -12.04 -20.88
N PRO A 242 -3.62 -11.53 -20.46
CA PRO A 242 -3.56 -10.23 -19.79
C PRO A 242 -3.76 -9.10 -20.80
N SER A 243 -4.30 -7.97 -20.36
CA SER A 243 -4.42 -6.73 -21.13
C SER A 243 -3.45 -5.68 -20.64
N GLY A 244 -2.86 -4.88 -21.55
CA GLY A 244 -2.04 -3.71 -21.17
C GLY A 244 -0.74 -4.00 -20.40
N THR A 245 -0.27 -5.24 -20.37
CA THR A 245 0.92 -5.65 -19.61
C THR A 245 1.84 -6.54 -20.43
N ILE A 246 2.89 -7.09 -19.80
CA ILE A 246 3.71 -8.13 -20.42
C ILE A 246 2.81 -9.29 -20.86
N TYR A 247 3.10 -9.87 -22.03
CA TYR A 247 2.32 -10.93 -22.65
C TYR A 247 0.91 -10.56 -23.13
N GLN A 248 0.62 -9.26 -23.30
CA GLN A 248 -0.67 -8.77 -23.81
C GLN A 248 -1.15 -9.52 -25.05
N ASN A 249 -0.25 -9.89 -25.98
CA ASN A 249 -0.54 -10.60 -27.23
C ASN A 249 -0.21 -12.11 -27.17
N ARG A 250 0.04 -12.65 -25.98
CA ARG A 250 0.38 -14.05 -25.74
C ARG A 250 -0.55 -14.62 -24.69
N VAL A 251 -0.66 -15.95 -24.64
CA VAL A 251 -1.46 -16.65 -23.64
C VAL A 251 -0.50 -17.34 -22.67
N PRO A 252 -0.32 -16.82 -21.45
CA PRO A 252 0.33 -17.54 -20.38
C PRO A 252 -0.44 -18.83 -20.05
N ARG A 253 0.29 -19.86 -19.66
CA ARG A 253 -0.23 -21.18 -19.32
C ARG A 253 -0.21 -21.38 -17.82
#